data_b0c541acebd0b09a006c46430fa19a3b
#
_entry.id   b0c541acebd0b09a006c46430fa19a3b
#
_cell.length_a   1.000
_cell.length_b   1.000
_cell.length_c   1.000
_cell.angle_alpha   90.00
_cell.angle_beta   90.00
_cell.angle_gamma   90.00
#
_symmetry.space_group_name_H-M   'P 1'
#
loop_
_entity.id
_entity.type
_entity.pdbx_description
1 polymer ?
#
loop_
_entity_poly.entity_id
_entity_poly.type
_entity_poly.pdbx_seq_one_letter_code
_entity_poly.pdbx_strand_id
1 'polypeptide(L)'
;MNLFSLWKSLVLLSAAAATPGALAADPQVDVETSAGTIRLQLYAAKAPETVANFLQYVRDGHYDGTIFHRVIDGFMIQGGGFEPSFRQKSTRDPIANEAEQGVKAGLKNEVGTVAMARTSNPHSATAQFFINVGNNTFLNWGDPRSDGNGYAVFGKVVSGQDVVTKIARTPTGPAGPFRSDVPRETVVIEAMTVVGGK
;
A
#
# COMPACT_ATOMS: atom_id res chain seq x y z
N MET A 1 36.02 -34.58 -67.30
CA MET A 1 34.76 -35.10 -66.70
C MET A 1 34.76 -34.60 -65.23
N ASN A 2 34.14 -33.41 -64.98
CA ASN A 2 34.18 -32.77 -63.68
C ASN A 2 32.79 -32.89 -63.09
N LEU A 3 32.68 -33.59 -61.95
CA LEU A 3 31.49 -33.58 -61.10
C LEU A 3 31.58 -32.49 -60.04
N PHE A 4 30.78 -31.42 -60.21
CA PHE A 4 30.59 -30.41 -59.19
C PHE A 4 29.50 -30.87 -58.21
N SER A 5 29.88 -31.15 -56.97
CA SER A 5 29.00 -31.41 -55.84
C SER A 5 28.51 -30.10 -55.24
N LEU A 6 27.20 -29.82 -55.39
CA LEU A 6 26.51 -28.66 -54.76
C LEU A 6 26.07 -29.05 -53.34
N TRP A 7 26.76 -28.55 -52.33
CA TRP A 7 26.33 -28.60 -50.91
C TRP A 7 25.34 -27.46 -50.65
N LYS A 8 24.07 -27.81 -50.52
CA LYS A 8 23.05 -26.87 -50.07
C LYS A 8 23.08 -26.79 -48.52
N SER A 9 23.61 -25.68 -47.98
CA SER A 9 23.55 -25.38 -46.56
C SER A 9 22.12 -24.99 -46.16
N LEU A 10 21.51 -25.81 -45.37
CA LEU A 10 20.18 -25.56 -44.76
C LEU A 10 20.41 -24.73 -43.51
N VAL A 11 20.10 -23.42 -43.56
CA VAL A 11 20.11 -22.54 -42.41
C VAL A 11 18.79 -22.76 -41.66
N LEU A 12 18.84 -23.45 -40.53
CA LEU A 12 17.71 -23.53 -39.58
C LEU A 12 17.59 -22.21 -38.83
N LEU A 13 16.59 -21.42 -39.19
CA LEU A 13 16.21 -20.22 -38.46
C LEU A 13 15.44 -20.66 -37.21
N SER A 14 16.11 -20.69 -36.06
CA SER A 14 15.47 -20.93 -34.74
C SER A 14 14.68 -19.70 -34.37
N ALA A 15 13.36 -19.72 -34.54
CA ALA A 15 12.46 -18.71 -33.96
C ALA A 15 12.41 -18.92 -32.46
N ALA A 16 13.09 -18.05 -31.72
CA ALA A 16 12.92 -17.96 -30.25
C ALA A 16 11.49 -17.45 -29.95
N ALA A 17 10.62 -18.36 -29.52
CA ALA A 17 9.32 -18.05 -29.02
C ALA A 17 9.52 -17.23 -27.71
N ALA A 18 9.22 -15.91 -27.75
CA ALA A 18 9.13 -15.12 -26.56
C ALA A 18 7.99 -15.66 -25.71
N THR A 19 8.31 -16.27 -24.58
CA THR A 19 7.32 -16.65 -23.56
C THR A 19 6.63 -15.37 -23.08
N PRO A 20 5.28 -15.30 -23.12
CA PRO A 20 4.59 -14.16 -22.50
C PRO A 20 5.00 -14.12 -21.03
N GLY A 21 5.59 -13.00 -20.61
CA GLY A 21 6.01 -12.79 -19.22
C GLY A 21 4.81 -13.07 -18.32
N ALA A 22 4.95 -14.03 -17.41
CA ALA A 22 3.98 -14.22 -16.33
C ALA A 22 3.80 -12.87 -15.63
N LEU A 23 2.57 -12.36 -15.56
CA LEU A 23 2.24 -11.21 -14.75
C LEU A 23 2.77 -11.52 -13.35
N ALA A 24 3.73 -10.73 -12.88
CA ALA A 24 4.26 -10.90 -11.54
C ALA A 24 3.07 -10.83 -10.56
N ALA A 25 2.99 -11.81 -9.66
CA ALA A 25 1.93 -11.81 -8.65
C ALA A 25 1.99 -10.50 -7.85
N ASP A 26 0.81 -9.97 -7.50
CA ASP A 26 0.72 -8.78 -6.66
C ASP A 26 1.56 -8.96 -5.39
N PRO A 27 2.45 -8.01 -5.06
CA PRO A 27 3.29 -8.12 -3.86
C PRO A 27 2.45 -8.20 -2.60
N GLN A 28 2.93 -8.96 -1.62
CA GLN A 28 2.34 -9.01 -0.29
C GLN A 28 3.32 -8.48 0.75
N VAL A 29 2.78 -7.86 1.81
CA VAL A 29 3.54 -7.30 2.93
C VAL A 29 2.92 -7.77 4.24
N ASP A 30 3.73 -8.30 5.13
CA ASP A 30 3.36 -8.54 6.51
C ASP A 30 3.63 -7.29 7.33
N VAL A 31 2.61 -6.86 8.06
CA VAL A 31 2.64 -5.77 9.04
C VAL A 31 2.56 -6.42 10.42
N GLU A 32 3.69 -6.60 11.07
CA GLU A 32 3.77 -7.11 12.43
C GLU A 32 3.48 -5.96 13.40
N THR A 33 2.47 -6.14 14.25
CA THR A 33 2.08 -5.12 15.21
C THR A 33 2.02 -5.69 16.62
N SER A 34 2.08 -4.83 17.62
CA SER A 34 1.87 -5.22 19.02
C SER A 34 0.47 -5.82 19.29
N ALA A 35 -0.47 -5.68 18.33
CA ALA A 35 -1.83 -6.26 18.43
C ALA A 35 -1.98 -7.58 17.66
N GLY A 36 -1.01 -7.95 16.82
CA GLY A 36 -0.99 -9.12 15.92
C GLY A 36 -0.52 -8.74 14.51
N THR A 37 -0.47 -9.74 13.62
CA THR A 37 0.02 -9.56 12.23
C THR A 37 -1.13 -9.33 11.26
N ILE A 38 -0.94 -8.36 10.35
CA ILE A 38 -1.85 -8.04 9.26
C ILE A 38 -1.11 -8.28 7.95
N ARG A 39 -1.69 -9.05 7.02
CA ARG A 39 -1.12 -9.22 5.67
C ARG A 39 -1.87 -8.39 4.65
N LEU A 40 -1.11 -7.61 3.90
CA LEU A 40 -1.58 -6.77 2.80
C LEU A 40 -1.23 -7.41 1.46
N GLN A 41 -2.16 -7.38 0.50
CA GLN A 41 -1.89 -7.61 -0.92
C GLN A 41 -1.91 -6.25 -1.61
N LEU A 42 -0.88 -5.94 -2.42
CA LEU A 42 -0.72 -4.64 -3.06
C LEU A 42 -1.02 -4.73 -4.55
N TYR A 43 -1.73 -3.76 -5.10
CA TYR A 43 -2.21 -3.72 -6.49
C TYR A 43 -1.22 -2.97 -7.41
N ALA A 44 -0.03 -3.55 -7.65
CA ALA A 44 1.04 -2.90 -8.40
C ALA A 44 0.66 -2.47 -9.83
N ALA A 45 -0.21 -3.23 -10.50
CA ALA A 45 -0.68 -2.88 -11.84
C ALA A 45 -1.70 -1.71 -11.85
N LYS A 46 -2.39 -1.47 -10.71
CA LYS A 46 -3.46 -0.47 -10.62
C LYS A 46 -3.03 0.85 -9.97
N ALA A 47 -2.02 0.81 -9.11
CA ALA A 47 -1.44 1.95 -8.41
C ALA A 47 0.09 1.80 -8.35
N PRO A 48 0.78 1.83 -9.51
CA PRO A 48 2.20 1.46 -9.60
C PRO A 48 3.12 2.39 -8.82
N GLU A 49 2.93 3.71 -8.87
CA GLU A 49 3.77 4.67 -8.13
C GLU A 49 3.55 4.54 -6.63
N THR A 50 2.31 4.42 -6.21
CA THR A 50 1.95 4.26 -4.79
C THR A 50 2.52 2.97 -4.22
N VAL A 51 2.38 1.85 -4.93
CA VAL A 51 2.92 0.55 -4.50
C VAL A 51 4.45 0.58 -4.46
N ALA A 52 5.11 1.15 -5.48
CA ALA A 52 6.57 1.27 -5.51
C ALA A 52 7.09 2.12 -4.32
N ASN A 53 6.45 3.27 -4.05
CA ASN A 53 6.74 4.14 -2.92
C ASN A 53 6.57 3.41 -1.58
N PHE A 54 5.43 2.76 -1.37
CA PHE A 54 5.16 2.01 -0.14
C PHE A 54 6.18 0.89 0.09
N LEU A 55 6.46 0.08 -0.93
CA LEU A 55 7.46 -1.00 -0.86
C LEU A 55 8.87 -0.48 -0.59
N GLN A 56 9.21 0.72 -1.08
CA GLN A 56 10.49 1.33 -0.81
C GLN A 56 10.61 1.69 0.68
N TYR A 57 9.57 2.29 1.29
CA TYR A 57 9.53 2.55 2.72
C TYR A 57 9.58 1.26 3.56
N VAL A 58 8.93 0.18 3.11
CA VAL A 58 9.01 -1.14 3.76
C VAL A 58 10.46 -1.65 3.77
N ARG A 59 11.13 -1.63 2.60
CA ARG A 59 12.52 -2.11 2.46
C ARG A 59 13.53 -1.27 3.25
N ASP A 60 13.26 0.03 3.40
CA ASP A 60 14.10 0.95 4.17
C ASP A 60 13.88 0.80 5.69
N GLY A 61 12.95 -0.06 6.16
CA GLY A 61 12.60 -0.19 7.57
C GLY A 61 11.94 1.08 8.16
N HIS A 62 11.39 1.94 7.29
CA HIS A 62 10.80 3.21 7.74
C HIS A 62 9.65 3.00 8.74
N TYR A 63 8.85 1.98 8.50
CA TYR A 63 7.66 1.71 9.31
C TYR A 63 7.95 1.09 10.67
N ASP A 64 9.13 0.48 10.83
CA ASP A 64 9.53 -0.20 12.06
C ASP A 64 9.59 0.80 13.22
N GLY A 65 8.89 0.46 14.30
CA GLY A 65 8.75 1.33 15.48
C GLY A 65 7.77 2.49 15.30
N THR A 66 7.05 2.61 14.18
CA THR A 66 5.98 3.60 14.05
C THR A 66 4.67 3.10 14.69
N ILE A 67 3.70 4.01 14.86
CA ILE A 67 2.43 3.71 15.53
C ILE A 67 1.23 3.95 14.62
N PHE A 68 0.12 3.29 14.95
CA PHE A 68 -1.21 3.74 14.53
C PHE A 68 -1.60 4.93 15.41
N HIS A 69 -1.35 6.13 14.93
CA HIS A 69 -1.52 7.38 15.69
C HIS A 69 -2.93 7.97 15.59
N ARG A 70 -3.77 7.47 14.69
CA ARG A 70 -5.15 7.92 14.53
C ARG A 70 -6.05 6.72 14.21
N VAL A 71 -7.00 6.48 15.09
CA VAL A 71 -7.95 5.36 15.00
C VAL A 71 -9.36 5.87 15.24
N ILE A 72 -10.24 5.63 14.28
CA ILE A 72 -11.67 5.99 14.37
C ILE A 72 -12.47 4.75 14.00
N ASP A 73 -13.18 4.18 14.95
CA ASP A 73 -14.04 3.00 14.74
C ASP A 73 -15.10 3.30 13.68
N GLY A 74 -15.38 2.31 12.82
CA GLY A 74 -16.29 2.45 11.69
C GLY A 74 -15.78 3.33 10.53
N PHE A 75 -14.56 3.90 10.66
CA PHE A 75 -13.94 4.72 9.62
C PHE A 75 -12.60 4.13 9.15
N MET A 76 -11.50 4.36 9.87
CA MET A 76 -10.17 3.90 9.46
C MET A 76 -9.20 3.80 10.63
N ILE A 77 -8.10 3.07 10.43
CA ILE A 77 -6.90 3.10 11.27
C ILE A 77 -5.73 3.64 10.44
N GLN A 78 -5.06 4.70 10.91
CA GLN A 78 -4.00 5.42 10.19
C GLN A 78 -2.68 5.32 10.95
N GLY A 79 -1.60 5.01 10.25
CA GLY A 79 -0.28 4.83 10.83
C GLY A 79 0.87 5.13 9.87
N GLY A 80 2.08 4.76 10.30
CA GLY A 80 3.29 4.79 9.47
C GLY A 80 4.03 6.14 9.41
N GLY A 81 3.65 7.13 10.23
CA GLY A 81 4.28 8.45 10.17
C GLY A 81 4.94 8.90 11.46
N PHE A 82 4.55 8.36 12.60
CA PHE A 82 4.98 8.81 13.92
C PHE A 82 5.54 7.68 14.76
N GLU A 83 6.54 7.99 15.57
CA GLU A 83 7.04 7.13 16.63
C GLU A 83 6.16 7.23 17.90
N PRO A 84 6.31 6.32 18.88
CA PRO A 84 5.56 6.38 20.14
C PRO A 84 5.72 7.70 20.92
N SER A 85 6.83 8.43 20.70
CA SER A 85 7.08 9.76 21.23
C SER A 85 6.29 10.87 20.51
N PHE A 86 5.52 10.53 19.49
CA PHE A 86 4.87 11.44 18.52
C PHE A 86 5.84 12.26 17.67
N ARG A 87 7.10 11.89 17.61
CA ARG A 87 8.04 12.47 16.66
C ARG A 87 7.70 11.94 15.27
N GLN A 88 7.49 12.86 14.33
CA GLN A 88 7.28 12.47 12.93
C GLN A 88 8.60 12.01 12.32
N LYS A 89 8.58 10.84 11.63
CA LYS A 89 9.74 10.36 10.87
C LYS A 89 9.90 11.17 9.59
N SER A 90 11.16 11.41 9.21
CA SER A 90 11.50 12.06 7.94
C SER A 90 11.00 11.22 6.75
N THR A 91 10.51 11.88 5.72
CA THR A 91 9.98 11.22 4.54
C THR A 91 10.80 11.57 3.30
N ARG A 92 10.62 10.80 2.24
CA ARG A 92 11.03 11.12 0.88
C ARG A 92 10.12 12.18 0.29
N ASP A 93 10.41 12.63 -0.93
CA ASP A 93 9.52 13.50 -1.70
C ASP A 93 8.14 12.87 -1.87
N PRO A 94 7.08 13.69 -1.94
CA PRO A 94 5.73 13.20 -2.14
C PRO A 94 5.54 12.64 -3.55
N ILE A 95 4.54 11.77 -3.71
CA ILE A 95 4.17 11.14 -4.97
C ILE A 95 2.88 11.74 -5.55
N ALA A 96 2.66 11.50 -6.85
CA ALA A 96 1.41 11.82 -7.52
C ALA A 96 0.24 11.03 -6.92
N ASN A 97 -0.96 11.63 -6.93
CA ASN A 97 -2.17 10.95 -6.46
C ASN A 97 -2.73 10.05 -7.57
N GLU A 98 -2.71 8.75 -7.34
CA GLU A 98 -3.26 7.76 -8.27
C GLU A 98 -4.74 7.41 -8.00
N ALA A 99 -5.47 8.21 -7.19
CA ALA A 99 -6.87 7.91 -6.83
C ALA A 99 -7.79 7.85 -8.05
N GLU A 100 -7.61 8.74 -9.04
CA GLU A 100 -8.37 8.74 -10.30
C GLU A 100 -8.17 7.44 -11.07
N GLN A 101 -6.91 7.08 -11.30
CA GLN A 101 -6.53 5.84 -11.99
C GLN A 101 -7.05 4.61 -11.23
N GLY A 102 -6.91 4.62 -9.91
CA GLY A 102 -7.39 3.54 -9.04
C GLY A 102 -8.90 3.33 -9.16
N VAL A 103 -9.70 4.40 -9.08
CA VAL A 103 -11.18 4.32 -9.22
C VAL A 103 -11.56 3.80 -10.61
N LYS A 104 -10.92 4.28 -11.68
CA LYS A 104 -11.14 3.77 -13.06
C LYS A 104 -10.78 2.29 -13.19
N ALA A 105 -9.81 1.80 -12.42
CA ALA A 105 -9.42 0.39 -12.34
C ALA A 105 -10.26 -0.44 -11.34
N GLY A 106 -11.32 0.16 -10.77
CA GLY A 106 -12.26 -0.50 -9.85
C GLY A 106 -11.81 -0.52 -8.38
N LEU A 107 -10.78 0.21 -7.99
CA LEU A 107 -10.36 0.35 -6.60
C LEU A 107 -11.22 1.40 -5.89
N LYS A 108 -11.74 1.05 -4.72
CA LYS A 108 -12.58 1.93 -3.90
C LYS A 108 -12.17 1.86 -2.44
N ASN A 109 -12.43 2.94 -1.70
CA ASN A 109 -12.24 2.98 -0.24
C ASN A 109 -13.37 2.20 0.44
N GLU A 110 -13.23 0.89 0.47
CA GLU A 110 -14.17 -0.08 1.08
C GLU A 110 -13.49 -0.79 2.25
N VAL A 111 -14.28 -1.48 3.09
CA VAL A 111 -13.74 -2.21 4.25
C VAL A 111 -12.58 -3.11 3.83
N GLY A 112 -11.48 -3.01 4.58
CA GLY A 112 -10.26 -3.80 4.39
C GLY A 112 -9.31 -3.26 3.31
N THR A 113 -9.66 -2.22 2.54
CA THR A 113 -8.72 -1.62 1.58
C THR A 113 -7.72 -0.70 2.27
N VAL A 114 -6.54 -0.57 1.67
CA VAL A 114 -5.42 0.26 2.13
C VAL A 114 -5.23 1.42 1.18
N ALA A 115 -5.17 2.64 1.72
CA ALA A 115 -4.99 3.86 0.95
C ALA A 115 -3.93 4.79 1.55
N MET A 116 -3.35 5.67 0.72
CA MET A 116 -2.38 6.66 1.18
C MET A 116 -3.06 7.83 1.89
N ALA A 117 -2.53 8.18 3.05
CA ALA A 117 -2.88 9.45 3.68
C ALA A 117 -2.15 10.60 2.98
N ARG A 118 -2.79 11.78 2.96
CA ARG A 118 -2.27 13.01 2.36
C ARG A 118 -2.77 14.25 3.09
N THR A 119 -2.19 15.38 2.81
CA THR A 119 -2.70 16.70 3.23
C THR A 119 -3.83 17.17 2.29
N SER A 120 -4.25 18.41 2.41
CA SER A 120 -5.20 19.04 1.45
C SER A 120 -4.63 19.13 0.02
N ASN A 121 -3.30 19.14 -0.16
CA ASN A 121 -2.70 19.02 -1.47
C ASN A 121 -2.86 17.55 -1.96
N PRO A 122 -3.52 17.30 -3.10
CA PRO A 122 -3.72 15.93 -3.59
C PRO A 122 -2.42 15.17 -3.85
N HIS A 123 -1.35 15.85 -4.26
CA HIS A 123 -0.04 15.27 -4.56
C HIS A 123 0.94 15.42 -3.38
N SER A 124 0.50 15.07 -2.17
CA SER A 124 1.31 15.22 -0.95
C SER A 124 1.51 13.92 -0.16
N ALA A 125 1.07 12.80 -0.69
CA ALA A 125 1.27 11.50 -0.05
C ALA A 125 2.76 11.15 0.01
N THR A 126 3.20 10.66 1.18
CA THR A 126 4.59 10.20 1.40
C THR A 126 4.61 8.79 1.96
N ALA A 127 4.68 8.61 3.30
CA ALA A 127 4.76 7.31 3.96
C ALA A 127 3.46 6.88 4.63
N GLN A 128 2.67 7.82 5.17
CA GLN A 128 1.49 7.48 5.96
C GLN A 128 0.41 6.81 5.13
N PHE A 129 -0.19 5.77 5.70
CA PHE A 129 -1.27 5.01 5.09
C PHE A 129 -2.41 4.81 6.09
N PHE A 130 -3.57 4.40 5.59
CA PHE A 130 -4.67 3.97 6.44
C PHE A 130 -5.33 2.71 5.89
N ILE A 131 -5.93 1.94 6.79
CA ILE A 131 -6.76 0.78 6.46
C ILE A 131 -8.21 1.17 6.74
N ASN A 132 -9.06 1.05 5.74
CA ASN A 132 -10.49 1.32 5.87
C ASN A 132 -11.16 0.25 6.74
N VAL A 133 -11.87 0.65 7.78
CA VAL A 133 -12.71 -0.25 8.60
C VAL A 133 -14.21 -0.01 8.39
N GLY A 134 -14.55 0.96 7.53
CA GLY A 134 -15.89 1.25 7.02
C GLY A 134 -15.90 1.38 5.50
N ASN A 135 -17.10 1.47 4.93
CA ASN A 135 -17.28 1.78 3.50
C ASN A 135 -17.19 3.30 3.31
N ASN A 136 -15.98 3.78 3.03
CA ASN A 136 -15.63 5.18 2.96
C ASN A 136 -15.66 5.70 1.51
N THR A 137 -16.71 5.37 0.76
CA THR A 137 -16.80 5.72 -0.67
C THR A 137 -16.70 7.22 -0.95
N PHE A 138 -16.98 8.07 0.05
CA PHE A 138 -16.78 9.51 -0.05
C PHE A 138 -15.29 9.92 -0.15
N LEU A 139 -14.35 9.00 0.13
CA LEU A 139 -12.92 9.18 -0.09
C LEU A 139 -12.47 8.80 -1.50
N ASN A 140 -13.37 8.33 -2.37
CA ASN A 140 -13.04 8.01 -3.75
C ASN A 140 -12.87 9.28 -4.59
N TRP A 141 -12.02 9.19 -5.62
CA TRP A 141 -11.90 10.27 -6.59
C TRP A 141 -13.24 10.58 -7.26
N GLY A 142 -13.53 11.87 -7.43
CA GLY A 142 -14.76 12.37 -8.05
C GLY A 142 -15.99 12.38 -7.14
N ASP A 143 -15.86 11.98 -5.86
CA ASP A 143 -17.00 12.05 -4.93
C ASP A 143 -17.20 13.51 -4.44
N PRO A 144 -18.40 14.08 -4.63
CA PRO A 144 -18.69 15.48 -4.26
C PRO A 144 -18.78 15.72 -2.74
N ARG A 145 -18.81 14.68 -1.92
CA ARG A 145 -18.84 14.77 -0.45
C ARG A 145 -17.46 15.06 0.16
N SER A 146 -16.41 15.01 -0.66
CA SER A 146 -15.03 15.34 -0.28
C SER A 146 -14.47 16.43 -1.20
N ASP A 147 -13.14 16.59 -1.22
CA ASP A 147 -12.46 17.54 -2.11
C ASP A 147 -12.43 17.10 -3.59
N GLY A 148 -13.03 15.96 -3.93
CA GLY A 148 -13.06 15.38 -5.27
C GLY A 148 -11.76 14.72 -5.73
N ASN A 149 -10.63 14.98 -5.06
CA ASN A 149 -9.33 14.42 -5.46
C ASN A 149 -9.13 12.97 -5.01
N GLY A 150 -9.88 12.53 -4.00
CA GLY A 150 -9.86 11.17 -3.49
C GLY A 150 -8.55 10.76 -2.81
N TYR A 151 -8.54 9.53 -2.30
CA TYR A 151 -7.39 8.89 -1.66
C TYR A 151 -7.04 7.62 -2.43
N ALA A 152 -5.77 7.49 -2.84
CA ALA A 152 -5.31 6.40 -3.67
C ALA A 152 -5.31 5.07 -2.91
N VAL A 153 -6.26 4.20 -3.23
CA VAL A 153 -6.27 2.80 -2.78
C VAL A 153 -5.21 2.04 -3.56
N PHE A 154 -4.33 1.33 -2.84
CA PHE A 154 -3.23 0.60 -3.45
C PHE A 154 -3.10 -0.86 -3.00
N GLY A 155 -3.99 -1.33 -2.13
CA GLY A 155 -3.99 -2.70 -1.64
C GLY A 155 -5.19 -3.04 -0.78
N LYS A 156 -5.18 -4.26 -0.25
CA LYS A 156 -6.18 -4.73 0.71
C LYS A 156 -5.58 -5.67 1.75
N VAL A 157 -6.24 -5.79 2.88
CA VAL A 157 -6.00 -6.82 3.89
C VAL A 157 -6.46 -8.17 3.35
N VAL A 158 -5.58 -9.17 3.36
CA VAL A 158 -5.87 -10.55 2.95
C VAL A 158 -5.79 -11.54 4.12
N SER A 159 -5.18 -11.12 5.25
CA SER A 159 -5.16 -11.87 6.52
C SER A 159 -5.02 -10.88 7.68
N GLY A 160 -5.52 -11.24 8.88
CA GLY A 160 -5.46 -10.38 10.07
C GLY A 160 -6.57 -9.32 10.13
N GLN A 161 -7.72 -9.55 9.48
CA GLN A 161 -8.87 -8.64 9.58
C GLN A 161 -9.41 -8.51 11.01
N ASP A 162 -9.28 -9.55 11.82
CA ASP A 162 -9.58 -9.54 13.25
C ASP A 162 -8.64 -8.62 14.03
N VAL A 163 -7.35 -8.60 13.67
CA VAL A 163 -6.35 -7.67 14.23
C VAL A 163 -6.71 -6.21 13.87
N VAL A 164 -7.06 -5.94 12.61
CA VAL A 164 -7.54 -4.61 12.17
C VAL A 164 -8.76 -4.19 13.00
N THR A 165 -9.73 -5.10 13.18
CA THR A 165 -10.94 -4.84 13.97
C THR A 165 -10.61 -4.59 15.44
N LYS A 166 -9.68 -5.33 16.02
CA LYS A 166 -9.19 -5.14 17.40
C LYS A 166 -8.57 -3.75 17.56
N ILE A 167 -7.71 -3.34 16.64
CA ILE A 167 -7.09 -2.01 16.64
C ILE A 167 -8.17 -0.92 16.52
N ALA A 168 -9.12 -1.06 15.60
CA ALA A 168 -10.18 -0.08 15.36
C ALA A 168 -11.06 0.17 16.59
N ARG A 169 -11.25 -0.85 17.46
CA ARG A 169 -12.04 -0.77 18.68
C ARG A 169 -11.26 -0.37 19.93
N THR A 170 -9.96 -0.10 19.80
CA THR A 170 -9.14 0.38 20.91
C THR A 170 -9.69 1.74 21.40
N PRO A 171 -9.89 1.94 22.71
CA PRO A 171 -10.29 3.23 23.26
C PRO A 171 -9.30 4.33 22.86
N THR A 172 -9.80 5.46 22.39
CA THR A 172 -8.99 6.57 21.91
C THR A 172 -9.14 7.82 22.79
N GLY A 173 -8.26 8.79 22.60
CA GLY A 173 -8.27 10.08 23.30
C GLY A 173 -7.21 11.03 22.76
N PRO A 174 -7.00 12.19 23.39
CA PRO A 174 -5.91 13.09 23.04
C PRO A 174 -4.58 12.51 23.50
N ALA A 175 -3.53 12.66 22.66
CA ALA A 175 -2.14 12.38 23.07
C ALA A 175 -1.16 13.12 22.13
N GLY A 176 0.01 13.51 22.66
CA GLY A 176 1.00 14.29 21.93
C GLY A 176 0.39 15.55 21.31
N PRO A 177 0.62 15.80 20.01
CA PRO A 177 0.07 16.96 19.30
C PRO A 177 -1.40 16.76 18.87
N PHE A 178 -1.97 15.56 19.03
CA PHE A 178 -3.31 15.21 18.56
C PHE A 178 -4.37 15.47 19.66
N ARG A 179 -5.48 16.10 19.27
CA ARG A 179 -6.56 16.45 20.20
C ARG A 179 -7.54 15.31 20.45
N SER A 180 -7.54 14.28 19.62
CA SER A 180 -8.45 13.12 19.68
C SER A 180 -7.87 11.96 18.91
N ASP A 181 -8.55 10.82 18.93
CA ASP A 181 -8.42 9.66 18.06
C ASP A 181 -7.10 8.89 18.18
N VAL A 182 -6.26 9.21 19.19
CA VAL A 182 -5.04 8.43 19.46
C VAL A 182 -5.40 7.24 20.35
N PRO A 183 -5.02 6.02 20.00
CA PRO A 183 -5.19 4.84 20.87
C PRO A 183 -4.58 5.09 22.27
N ARG A 184 -5.38 4.86 23.33
CA ARG A 184 -4.88 4.97 24.73
C ARG A 184 -3.82 3.91 25.03
N GLU A 185 -3.96 2.75 24.45
CA GLU A 185 -2.93 1.71 24.40
C GLU A 185 -2.23 1.83 23.04
N THR A 186 -0.95 2.22 23.04
CA THR A 186 -0.20 2.45 21.82
C THR A 186 -0.08 1.17 21.01
N VAL A 187 -0.53 1.21 19.76
CA VAL A 187 -0.36 0.12 18.80
C VAL A 187 0.85 0.41 17.94
N VAL A 188 1.92 -0.36 18.16
CA VAL A 188 3.20 -0.21 17.45
C VAL A 188 3.21 -1.14 16.22
N ILE A 189 3.71 -0.63 15.11
CA ILE A 189 4.16 -1.43 13.96
C ILE A 189 5.59 -1.85 14.28
N GLU A 190 5.76 -3.12 14.65
CA GLU A 190 7.05 -3.65 15.10
C GLU A 190 7.99 -3.88 13.92
N ALA A 191 7.45 -4.42 12.81
CA ALA A 191 8.16 -4.59 11.55
C ALA A 191 7.21 -4.63 10.36
N MET A 192 7.70 -4.26 9.17
CA MET A 192 7.05 -4.56 7.90
C MET A 192 8.00 -5.31 6.97
N THR A 193 7.54 -6.44 6.41
CA THR A 193 8.36 -7.27 5.53
C THR A 193 7.62 -7.65 4.25
N VAL A 194 8.34 -7.64 3.11
CA VAL A 194 7.80 -8.13 1.83
C VAL A 194 7.79 -9.66 1.86
N VAL A 195 6.63 -10.26 1.65
CA VAL A 195 6.47 -11.73 1.66
C VAL A 195 7.20 -12.34 0.46
N GLY A 196 8.09 -13.31 0.73
CA GLY A 196 8.89 -13.96 -0.32
C GLY A 196 10.03 -13.12 -0.90
N GLY A 197 10.23 -11.89 -0.40
CA GLY A 197 11.41 -11.08 -0.70
C GLY A 197 12.59 -11.51 0.19
N LYS A 198 13.74 -11.76 -0.42
CA LYS A 198 15.02 -11.82 0.29
C LYS A 198 15.66 -10.46 0.24
#